data_f98c456e9830d0cf567207f95abce7b1
#
_entry.id   f98c456e9830d0cf567207f95abce7b1
#
_cell.length_a   1.000
_cell.length_b   1.000
_cell.length_c   1.000
_cell.angle_alpha   90.00
_cell.angle_beta   90.00
_cell.angle_gamma   90.00
#
_symmetry.space_group_name_H-M   'P 1'
#
loop_
_entity.id
_entity.type
_entity.pdbx_description
1 polymer ?
#
loop_
_entity_poly.entity_id
_entity_poly.type
_entity_poly.pdbx_seq_one_letter_code
_entity_poly.pdbx_strand_id
1 'polypeptide(L)'
;MSPMIMFHVPENKDLLAAYGELGLRHEHLTHILRMTIRTLARLEISEALDATAYDGAAQLRDQIKKLARQRLGEGEALLKLQAILERCKRATEKRNDLIHSVWGKELDGESLRRGNDHKWQSLPTVQELKALGEEIYALTESLNNARLDGFLAEELEKRTLPQ
;
A
#
# COMPACT_ATOMS: atom_id res chain seq x y z
N MET A 1 31.09 19.59 11.16
CA MET A 1 31.35 18.14 11.27
C MET A 1 30.06 17.38 11.06
N SER A 2 30.09 16.33 10.29
CA SER A 2 28.93 15.44 10.20
C SER A 2 28.76 14.72 11.53
N PRO A 3 27.54 14.58 12.06
CA PRO A 3 27.31 13.83 13.29
C PRO A 3 27.75 12.38 13.09
N MET A 4 28.37 11.81 14.10
CA MET A 4 28.71 10.40 14.12
C MET A 4 27.43 9.62 14.47
N ILE A 5 26.88 8.93 13.48
CA ILE A 5 25.63 8.19 13.61
C ILE A 5 25.93 6.69 13.66
N MET A 6 25.37 6.03 14.65
CA MET A 6 25.42 4.58 14.80
C MET A 6 24.10 3.96 14.41
N PHE A 7 24.12 2.80 13.80
CA PHE A 7 22.90 2.01 13.59
C PHE A 7 22.26 1.70 14.93
N HIS A 8 20.98 1.96 15.05
CA HIS A 8 20.28 1.82 16.32
C HIS A 8 18.80 1.47 16.09
N VAL A 9 18.34 0.50 16.84
CA VAL A 9 16.91 0.20 16.95
C VAL A 9 16.39 0.89 18.21
N PRO A 10 15.40 1.80 18.10
CA PRO A 10 14.86 2.50 19.26
C PRO A 10 14.30 1.53 20.30
N GLU A 11 14.45 1.87 21.58
CA GLU A 11 13.91 1.06 22.69
C GLU A 11 12.41 1.28 22.93
N ASN A 12 11.82 2.29 22.30
CA ASN A 12 10.39 2.59 22.42
C ASN A 12 9.54 1.46 21.82
N LYS A 13 8.96 0.63 22.67
CA LYS A 13 8.16 -0.53 22.27
C LYS A 13 6.90 -0.15 21.51
N ASP A 14 6.24 0.96 21.86
CA ASP A 14 5.04 1.43 21.19
C ASP A 14 5.35 1.90 19.76
N LEU A 15 6.48 2.55 19.57
CA LEU A 15 6.97 2.95 18.26
C LEU A 15 7.26 1.73 17.37
N LEU A 16 7.96 0.74 17.91
CA LEU A 16 8.29 -0.50 17.19
C LEU A 16 7.02 -1.32 16.87
N ALA A 17 6.06 -1.36 17.79
CA ALA A 17 4.77 -2.02 17.56
C ALA A 17 3.97 -1.32 16.45
N ALA A 18 3.89 0.00 16.48
CA ALA A 18 3.21 0.78 15.45
C ALA A 18 3.88 0.63 14.07
N TYR A 19 5.20 0.57 14.04
CA TYR A 19 5.98 0.32 12.82
C TYR A 19 5.70 -1.08 12.24
N GLY A 20 5.67 -2.11 13.10
CA GLY A 20 5.35 -3.49 12.68
C GLY A 20 3.91 -3.62 12.19
N GLU A 21 2.96 -3.00 12.87
CA GLU A 21 1.55 -2.98 12.46
C GLU A 21 1.38 -2.31 11.08
N LEU A 22 2.08 -1.20 10.85
CA LEU A 22 2.07 -0.53 9.54
C LEU A 22 2.53 -1.47 8.43
N GLY A 23 3.58 -2.26 8.67
CA GLY A 23 4.06 -3.27 7.73
C GLY A 23 3.00 -4.32 7.41
N LEU A 24 2.35 -4.87 8.41
CA LEU A 24 1.29 -5.87 8.23
C LEU A 24 0.07 -5.31 7.49
N ARG A 25 -0.36 -4.10 7.82
CA ARG A 25 -1.48 -3.44 7.12
C ARG A 25 -1.17 -3.21 5.65
N HIS A 26 0.06 -2.87 5.32
CA HIS A 26 0.48 -2.73 3.92
C HIS A 26 0.50 -4.07 3.17
N GLU A 27 0.88 -5.16 3.82
CA GLU A 27 0.76 -6.51 3.23
C GLU A 27 -0.71 -6.89 2.96
N HIS A 28 -1.64 -6.51 3.84
CA HIS A 28 -3.07 -6.68 3.59
C HIS A 28 -3.53 -5.90 2.35
N LEU A 29 -3.11 -4.65 2.20
CA LEU A 29 -3.40 -3.85 1.01
C LEU A 29 -2.84 -4.51 -0.25
N THR A 30 -1.60 -4.97 -0.20
CA THR A 30 -0.96 -5.67 -1.31
C THR A 30 -1.74 -6.92 -1.71
N HIS A 31 -2.22 -7.69 -0.73
CA HIS A 31 -3.07 -8.85 -0.98
C HIS A 31 -4.39 -8.45 -1.67
N ILE A 32 -5.05 -7.39 -1.22
CA ILE A 32 -6.30 -6.92 -1.84
C ILE A 32 -6.06 -6.36 -3.25
N LEU A 33 -4.92 -5.78 -3.54
CA LEU A 33 -4.54 -5.44 -4.91
C LEU A 33 -4.48 -6.70 -5.80
N ARG A 34 -3.89 -7.80 -5.31
CA ARG A 34 -3.89 -9.10 -6.01
C ARG A 34 -5.31 -9.64 -6.23
N MET A 35 -6.16 -9.55 -5.21
CA MET A 35 -7.56 -9.97 -5.33
C MET A 35 -8.37 -9.08 -6.28
N THR A 36 -8.01 -7.82 -6.42
CA THR A 36 -8.60 -6.92 -7.43
C THR A 36 -8.22 -7.35 -8.85
N ILE A 37 -6.98 -7.74 -9.08
CA ILE A 37 -6.54 -8.35 -10.34
C ILE A 37 -7.34 -9.62 -10.62
N ARG A 38 -7.48 -10.50 -9.64
CA ARG A 38 -8.31 -11.70 -9.75
C ARG A 38 -9.73 -11.38 -10.22
N THR A 39 -10.36 -10.41 -9.60
CA THR A 39 -11.74 -10.00 -9.93
C THR A 39 -11.83 -9.48 -11.36
N LEU A 40 -10.92 -8.61 -11.77
CA LEU A 40 -10.90 -8.02 -13.12
C LEU A 40 -10.53 -9.03 -14.20
N ALA A 41 -9.58 -9.89 -13.94
CA ALA A 41 -9.10 -10.91 -14.88
C ALA A 41 -9.95 -12.20 -14.87
N ARG A 42 -10.87 -12.36 -13.91
CA ARG A 42 -11.68 -13.58 -13.70
C ARG A 42 -10.83 -14.83 -13.49
N LEU A 43 -9.82 -14.73 -12.67
CA LEU A 43 -8.93 -15.84 -12.32
C LEU A 43 -9.42 -16.56 -11.08
N GLU A 44 -9.03 -17.82 -10.93
CA GLU A 44 -9.10 -18.52 -9.65
C GLU A 44 -8.09 -17.92 -8.66
N ILE A 45 -8.31 -18.12 -7.35
CA ILE A 45 -7.45 -17.52 -6.32
C ILE A 45 -5.99 -17.97 -6.48
N SER A 46 -5.76 -19.25 -6.67
CA SER A 46 -4.42 -19.82 -6.86
C SER A 46 -3.72 -19.23 -8.09
N GLU A 47 -4.44 -19.12 -9.22
CA GLU A 47 -3.90 -18.55 -10.45
C GLU A 47 -3.49 -17.08 -10.27
N ALA A 48 -4.33 -16.28 -9.60
CA ALA A 48 -4.03 -14.88 -9.33
C ALA A 48 -2.81 -14.72 -8.40
N LEU A 49 -2.72 -15.53 -7.36
CA LEU A 49 -1.59 -15.51 -6.43
C LEU A 49 -0.29 -15.94 -7.10
N ASP A 50 -0.32 -17.00 -7.91
CA ASP A 50 0.85 -17.46 -8.65
C ASP A 50 1.32 -16.42 -9.69
N ALA A 51 0.40 -15.85 -10.44
CA ALA A 51 0.71 -14.85 -11.46
C ALA A 51 1.29 -13.55 -10.89
N THR A 52 0.99 -13.23 -9.64
CA THR A 52 1.41 -11.98 -8.98
C THR A 52 2.41 -12.18 -7.83
N ALA A 53 2.94 -13.39 -7.67
CA ALA A 53 3.74 -13.80 -6.50
C ALA A 53 4.96 -12.89 -6.23
N TYR A 54 5.59 -12.38 -7.29
CA TYR A 54 6.79 -11.57 -7.20
C TYR A 54 6.55 -10.07 -7.47
N ASP A 55 5.30 -9.68 -7.67
CA ASP A 55 4.95 -8.30 -8.00
C ASP A 55 4.81 -7.45 -6.74
N GLY A 56 5.46 -6.30 -6.74
CA GLY A 56 5.28 -5.26 -5.74
C GLY A 56 4.02 -4.42 -5.98
N ALA A 57 3.65 -3.61 -4.99
CA ALA A 57 2.43 -2.79 -5.05
C ALA A 57 2.33 -1.90 -6.29
N ALA A 58 3.44 -1.33 -6.77
CA ALA A 58 3.44 -0.51 -7.98
C ALA A 58 3.06 -1.31 -9.23
N GLN A 59 3.66 -2.48 -9.41
CA GLN A 59 3.37 -3.38 -10.52
C GLN A 59 1.92 -3.87 -10.47
N LEU A 60 1.42 -4.21 -9.29
CA LEU A 60 0.02 -4.62 -9.11
C LEU A 60 -0.96 -3.49 -9.50
N ARG A 61 -0.69 -2.26 -9.09
CA ARG A 61 -1.52 -1.11 -9.50
C ARG A 61 -1.51 -0.88 -11.00
N ASP A 62 -0.38 -1.03 -11.66
CA ASP A 62 -0.28 -0.87 -13.11
C ASP A 62 -1.06 -1.97 -13.86
N GLN A 63 -0.99 -3.20 -13.39
CA GLN A 63 -1.81 -4.31 -13.91
C GLN A 63 -3.31 -4.03 -13.73
N ILE A 64 -3.73 -3.57 -12.55
CA ILE A 64 -5.12 -3.20 -12.27
C ILE A 64 -5.59 -2.11 -13.23
N LYS A 65 -4.81 -1.05 -13.43
CA LYS A 65 -5.16 0.03 -14.36
C LYS A 65 -5.38 -0.47 -15.79
N LYS A 66 -4.50 -1.36 -16.26
CA LYS A 66 -4.60 -1.96 -17.59
C LYS A 66 -5.86 -2.81 -17.72
N LEU A 67 -6.07 -3.72 -16.79
CA LEU A 67 -7.25 -4.59 -16.77
C LEU A 67 -8.56 -3.80 -16.63
N ALA A 68 -8.57 -2.80 -15.76
CA ALA A 68 -9.74 -1.96 -15.55
C ALA A 68 -10.16 -1.22 -16.82
N ARG A 69 -9.23 -0.64 -17.56
CA ARG A 69 -9.53 0.00 -18.85
C ARG A 69 -10.14 -0.99 -19.84
N GLN A 70 -9.64 -2.21 -19.89
CA GLN A 70 -10.16 -3.26 -20.79
C GLN A 70 -11.54 -3.74 -20.37
N ARG A 71 -11.77 -3.88 -19.06
CA ARG A 71 -12.97 -4.49 -18.50
C ARG A 71 -14.11 -3.50 -18.25
N LEU A 72 -13.79 -2.29 -17.81
CA LEU A 72 -14.78 -1.27 -17.44
C LEU A 72 -15.03 -0.26 -18.57
N GLY A 73 -14.05 -0.05 -19.45
CA GLY A 73 -14.11 1.05 -20.41
C GLY A 73 -14.06 2.41 -19.72
N GLU A 74 -14.24 3.47 -20.49
CA GLU A 74 -14.34 4.82 -19.94
C GLU A 74 -15.66 5.01 -19.19
N GLY A 75 -15.61 5.64 -18.02
CA GLY A 75 -16.78 5.91 -17.21
C GLY A 75 -16.49 6.12 -15.73
N GLU A 76 -17.56 6.22 -14.95
CA GLU A 76 -17.49 6.56 -13.52
C GLU A 76 -16.78 5.48 -12.70
N ALA A 77 -17.03 4.20 -12.99
CA ALA A 77 -16.39 3.09 -12.26
C ALA A 77 -14.88 3.09 -12.44
N LEU A 78 -14.37 3.33 -13.65
CA LEU A 78 -12.94 3.47 -13.91
C LEU A 78 -12.35 4.64 -13.16
N LEU A 79 -13.00 5.80 -13.15
CA LEU A 79 -12.54 6.99 -12.43
C LEU A 79 -12.48 6.77 -10.92
N LYS A 80 -13.51 6.14 -10.35
CA LYS A 80 -13.51 5.77 -8.92
C LYS A 80 -12.36 4.82 -8.55
N LEU A 81 -12.14 3.80 -9.37
CA LEU A 81 -11.04 2.86 -9.14
C LEU A 81 -9.67 3.56 -9.25
N GLN A 82 -9.47 4.38 -10.27
CA GLN A 82 -8.23 5.15 -10.43
C GLN A 82 -7.97 6.09 -9.24
N ALA A 83 -9.00 6.73 -8.68
CA ALA A 83 -8.87 7.57 -7.49
C ALA A 83 -8.42 6.77 -6.26
N ILE A 84 -8.97 5.58 -6.05
CA ILE A 84 -8.53 4.68 -4.97
C ILE A 84 -7.08 4.25 -5.17
N LEU A 85 -6.70 3.84 -6.38
CA LEU A 85 -5.34 3.41 -6.70
C LEU A 85 -4.30 4.53 -6.51
N GLU A 86 -4.66 5.77 -6.81
CA GLU A 86 -3.79 6.92 -6.59
C GLU A 86 -3.55 7.17 -5.09
N ARG A 87 -4.59 7.02 -4.28
CA ARG A 87 -4.45 7.07 -2.81
C ARG A 87 -3.60 5.91 -2.29
N CYS A 88 -3.78 4.71 -2.81
CA CYS A 88 -2.93 3.55 -2.48
C CYS A 88 -1.45 3.83 -2.81
N LYS A 89 -1.19 4.45 -3.96
CA LYS A 89 0.16 4.85 -4.36
C LYS A 89 0.80 5.78 -3.33
N ARG A 90 0.11 6.87 -2.97
CA ARG A 90 0.63 7.85 -2.00
C ARG A 90 0.90 7.22 -0.63
N ALA A 91 -0.01 6.40 -0.15
CA ALA A 91 0.16 5.70 1.13
C ALA A 91 1.33 4.71 1.09
N THR A 92 1.49 3.98 -0.02
CA THR A 92 2.63 3.07 -0.24
C THR A 92 3.96 3.82 -0.28
N GLU A 93 4.02 4.96 -0.97
CA GLU A 93 5.22 5.79 -1.03
C GLU A 93 5.64 6.30 0.35
N LYS A 94 4.70 6.79 1.15
CA LYS A 94 4.96 7.18 2.55
C LYS A 94 5.46 6.00 3.39
N ARG A 95 4.81 4.86 3.29
CA ARG A 95 5.23 3.64 3.99
C ARG A 95 6.63 3.23 3.57
N ASN A 96 6.93 3.23 2.28
CA ASN A 96 8.23 2.82 1.76
C ASN A 96 9.35 3.75 2.22
N ASP A 97 9.12 5.05 2.28
CA ASP A 97 10.09 6.00 2.82
C ASP A 97 10.44 5.70 4.29
N LEU A 98 9.46 5.28 5.09
CA LEU A 98 9.68 4.90 6.48
C LEU A 98 10.38 3.54 6.62
N ILE A 99 9.91 2.52 5.90
CA ILE A 99 10.42 1.14 6.00
C ILE A 99 11.84 1.02 5.45
N HIS A 100 12.16 1.74 4.38
CA HIS A 100 13.48 1.72 3.77
C HIS A 100 14.43 2.80 4.30
N SER A 101 14.01 3.54 5.33
CA SER A 101 14.88 4.46 6.05
C SER A 101 15.93 3.72 6.86
N VAL A 102 17.11 4.27 6.90
CA VAL A 102 18.14 3.86 7.86
C VAL A 102 17.88 4.56 9.18
N TRP A 103 17.67 3.81 10.25
CA TRP A 103 17.49 4.36 11.59
C TRP A 103 18.79 4.27 12.36
N GLY A 104 19.13 5.36 13.02
CA GLY A 104 20.38 5.50 13.76
C GLY A 104 20.21 6.43 14.95
N LYS A 105 21.31 6.62 15.66
CA LYS A 105 21.39 7.50 16.83
C LYS A 105 22.69 8.28 16.78
N GLU A 106 22.62 9.56 17.05
CA GLU A 106 23.82 10.35 17.35
C GLU A 106 24.49 9.82 18.61
N LEU A 107 25.80 9.90 18.70
CA LEU A 107 26.57 9.30 19.78
C LEU A 107 26.07 9.74 21.19
N ASP A 108 25.75 11.01 21.34
CA ASP A 108 25.22 11.62 22.57
C ASP A 108 23.86 12.33 22.33
N GLY A 109 23.12 11.91 21.31
CA GLY A 109 21.94 12.60 20.85
C GLY A 109 20.72 11.73 20.69
N GLU A 110 19.78 12.23 19.91
CA GLU A 110 18.50 11.60 19.65
C GLU A 110 18.57 10.55 18.53
N SER A 111 17.58 9.67 18.51
CA SER A 111 17.38 8.76 17.39
C SER A 111 16.91 9.51 16.15
N LEU A 112 17.47 9.17 15.00
CA LEU A 112 17.21 9.80 13.72
C LEU A 112 16.94 8.74 12.64
N ARG A 113 16.36 9.17 11.53
CA ARG A 113 16.22 8.36 10.32
C ARG A 113 16.73 9.11 9.09
N ARG A 114 17.14 8.36 8.08
CA ARG A 114 17.49 8.89 6.76
C ARG A 114 16.71 8.12 5.69
N GLY A 115 15.78 8.83 5.07
CA GLY A 115 14.94 8.29 4.00
C GLY A 115 15.47 8.60 2.59
N ASN A 116 14.58 8.65 1.64
CA ASN A 116 14.90 8.81 0.21
C ASN A 116 15.55 10.15 -0.14
N ASP A 117 15.35 11.18 0.66
CA ASP A 117 15.97 12.50 0.49
C ASP A 117 17.43 12.56 0.96
N HIS A 118 17.95 11.45 1.49
CA HIS A 118 19.31 11.31 2.04
C HIS A 118 19.65 12.26 3.21
N LYS A 119 18.62 12.87 3.82
CA LYS A 119 18.81 13.76 4.99
C LYS A 119 18.44 13.03 6.27
N TRP A 120 19.22 13.29 7.32
CA TRP A 120 18.89 12.85 8.67
C TRP A 120 17.76 13.73 9.22
N GLN A 121 16.75 13.10 9.77
CA GLN A 121 15.57 13.74 10.32
C GLN A 121 15.05 12.95 11.52
N SER A 122 14.17 13.56 12.29
CA SER A 122 13.53 12.90 13.44
C SER A 122 12.81 11.61 13.04
N LEU A 123 12.75 10.65 13.96
CA LEU A 123 11.90 9.47 13.79
C LEU A 123 10.42 9.88 13.69
N PRO A 124 9.60 9.10 13.00
CA PRO A 124 8.15 9.32 13.03
C PRO A 124 7.63 9.10 14.46
N THR A 125 6.54 9.76 14.79
CA THR A 125 5.83 9.51 16.05
C THR A 125 4.95 8.26 15.94
N VAL A 126 4.59 7.69 17.09
CA VAL A 126 3.60 6.59 17.16
C VAL A 126 2.29 6.98 16.47
N GLN A 127 1.84 8.22 16.67
CA GLN A 127 0.60 8.72 16.06
C GLN A 127 0.70 8.84 14.55
N GLU A 128 1.82 9.28 14.01
CA GLU A 128 2.06 9.34 12.56
C GLU A 128 2.01 7.95 11.92
N LEU A 129 2.67 6.96 12.55
CA LEU A 129 2.64 5.57 12.08
C LEU A 129 1.24 4.97 12.15
N LYS A 130 0.52 5.20 13.24
CA LYS A 130 -0.87 4.75 13.39
C LYS A 130 -1.80 5.39 12.38
N ALA A 131 -1.70 6.69 12.16
CA ALA A 131 -2.52 7.40 11.18
C ALA A 131 -2.31 6.86 9.76
N LEU A 132 -1.07 6.62 9.36
CA LEU A 132 -0.76 6.00 8.07
C LEU A 132 -1.30 4.56 7.99
N GLY A 133 -1.17 3.78 9.05
CA GLY A 133 -1.73 2.43 9.13
C GLY A 133 -3.26 2.41 9.00
N GLU A 134 -3.96 3.35 9.61
CA GLU A 134 -5.41 3.51 9.49
C GLU A 134 -5.82 3.94 8.08
N GLU A 135 -5.06 4.83 7.44
CA GLU A 135 -5.29 5.19 6.04
C GLU A 135 -5.15 3.98 5.11
N ILE A 136 -4.11 3.18 5.30
CA ILE A 136 -3.87 1.95 4.52
C ILE A 136 -4.99 0.94 4.77
N TYR A 137 -5.44 0.78 6.01
CA TYR A 137 -6.57 -0.09 6.35
C TYR A 137 -7.85 0.37 5.65
N ALA A 138 -8.17 1.66 5.71
CA ALA A 138 -9.36 2.22 5.05
C ALA A 138 -9.34 2.02 3.53
N LEU A 139 -8.16 2.13 2.90
CA LEU A 139 -7.98 1.85 1.47
C LEU A 139 -8.18 0.36 1.15
N THR A 140 -7.67 -0.52 2.01
CA THR A 140 -7.87 -1.97 1.91
C THR A 140 -9.36 -2.31 1.93
N GLU A 141 -10.10 -1.77 2.91
CA GLU A 141 -11.55 -1.95 3.03
C GLU A 141 -12.31 -1.37 1.82
N SER A 142 -11.99 -0.16 1.39
CA SER A 142 -12.62 0.48 0.25
C SER A 142 -12.47 -0.35 -1.03
N LEU A 143 -11.27 -0.84 -1.29
CA LEU A 143 -11.00 -1.64 -2.48
C LEU A 143 -11.65 -3.03 -2.39
N ASN A 144 -11.62 -3.64 -1.22
CA ASN A 144 -12.25 -4.94 -0.99
C ASN A 144 -13.78 -4.87 -1.15
N ASN A 145 -14.40 -3.86 -0.56
CA ASN A 145 -15.85 -3.64 -0.69
C ASN A 145 -16.24 -3.34 -2.14
N ALA A 146 -15.48 -2.50 -2.84
CA ALA A 146 -15.74 -2.20 -4.25
C ALA A 146 -15.79 -3.45 -5.12
N ARG A 147 -14.88 -4.41 -4.90
CA ARG A 147 -14.79 -5.63 -5.72
C ARG A 147 -15.78 -6.73 -5.31
N LEU A 148 -16.25 -6.77 -4.07
CA LEU A 148 -17.13 -7.83 -3.57
C LEU A 148 -18.62 -7.52 -3.82
N ASP A 149 -19.07 -6.32 -3.45
CA ASP A 149 -20.46 -5.92 -3.48
C ASP A 149 -20.71 -4.44 -3.82
N GLY A 150 -19.65 -3.69 -4.14
CA GLY A 150 -19.72 -2.28 -4.47
C GLY A 150 -19.63 -1.98 -5.96
N PHE A 151 -19.19 -0.76 -6.28
CA PHE A 151 -19.26 -0.22 -7.65
C PHE A 151 -18.52 -1.06 -8.69
N LEU A 152 -17.43 -1.73 -8.31
CA LEU A 152 -16.66 -2.56 -9.23
C LEU A 152 -17.44 -3.86 -9.57
N ALA A 153 -17.98 -4.53 -8.54
CA ALA A 153 -18.81 -5.71 -8.74
C ALA A 153 -20.05 -5.39 -9.59
N GLU A 154 -20.77 -4.32 -9.27
CA GLU A 154 -21.95 -3.86 -10.00
C GLU A 154 -21.65 -3.57 -11.46
N GLU A 155 -20.55 -2.87 -11.74
CA GLU A 155 -20.19 -2.53 -13.12
C GLU A 155 -19.75 -3.76 -13.92
N LEU A 156 -19.04 -4.69 -13.29
CA LEU A 156 -18.64 -5.95 -13.94
C LEU A 156 -19.86 -6.85 -14.26
N GLU A 157 -20.88 -6.86 -13.40
CA GLU A 157 -22.13 -7.57 -13.66
C GLU A 157 -22.86 -7.01 -14.89
N LYS A 158 -22.95 -5.69 -15.01
CA LYS A 158 -23.58 -5.04 -16.19
C LYS A 158 -22.87 -5.37 -17.51
N ARG A 159 -21.60 -5.68 -17.43
CA ARG A 159 -20.73 -5.99 -18.58
C ARG A 159 -20.50 -7.48 -18.80
N THR A 160 -21.21 -8.35 -18.09
CA THR A 160 -21.27 -9.76 -18.43
C THR A 160 -21.94 -9.86 -19.80
N LEU A 161 -21.17 -10.24 -20.82
CA LEU A 161 -21.62 -10.37 -22.17
C LEU A 161 -22.84 -11.32 -22.23
N PRO A 162 -23.89 -10.99 -22.97
CA PRO A 162 -24.90 -11.99 -23.32
C PRO A 162 -24.18 -13.13 -24.04
N GLN A 163 -24.52 -14.36 -23.65
CA GLN A 163 -24.02 -15.58 -24.28
C GLN A 163 -24.45 -15.63 -25.73
#